data_0a224120d5ef064d1c4d613b51db7e97
#
_entry.id   0a224120d5ef064d1c4d613b51db7e97
#
_cell.length_a   1.000
_cell.length_b   1.000
_cell.length_c   1.000
_cell.angle_alpha   90.00
_cell.angle_beta   90.00
_cell.angle_gamma   90.00
#
_symmetry.space_group_name_H-M   'P 1'
#
loop_
_entity.id
_entity.type
_entity.pdbx_description
1 polymer ?
#
loop_
_entity_poly.entity_id
_entity_poly.type
_entity_poly.pdbx_seq_one_letter_code
_entity_poly.pdbx_strand_id
1 'polypeptide(L)'
;MVDILVVGGGIAGLSVAGRLSKSAKVTLLEAEENLGYHSSSRSAAAFIEDYGNDIIREFNSASKSFLSKDGVDVLSPRGSLILGKKDEKYAFKEQCSGFAHNEISVSDARSLIEIINNKSVKYAGYKEDIYDIDTDKLLQHFTKDIKANGSEIYTDSKVIAAEFKEGKWHITTDKKTFVCDVIVNAAGAWVDE
;
A
#
# COMPACT_ATOMS: atom_id res chain seq x y z
N MET A 1 9.09 -16.24 -24.18
CA MET A 1 7.76 -15.59 -24.34
C MET A 1 7.30 -15.24 -22.93
N VAL A 2 6.71 -14.10 -22.74
CA VAL A 2 6.18 -13.63 -21.44
C VAL A 2 4.67 -13.89 -21.45
N ASP A 3 4.13 -14.52 -20.41
CA ASP A 3 2.69 -14.77 -20.36
C ASP A 3 1.97 -13.48 -19.91
N ILE A 4 2.49 -12.84 -18.85
CA ILE A 4 1.89 -11.64 -18.25
C ILE A 4 2.93 -10.56 -18.11
N LEU A 5 2.62 -9.35 -18.58
CA LEU A 5 3.43 -8.17 -18.36
C LEU A 5 2.71 -7.21 -17.42
N VAL A 6 3.39 -6.78 -16.36
CA VAL A 6 2.88 -5.84 -15.36
C VAL A 6 3.60 -4.51 -15.51
N VAL A 7 2.84 -3.41 -15.66
CA VAL A 7 3.36 -2.05 -15.77
C VAL A 7 3.22 -1.34 -14.42
N GLY A 8 4.34 -0.94 -13.84
CA GLY A 8 4.44 -0.24 -12.56
C GLY A 8 5.00 -1.11 -11.43
N GLY A 9 6.08 -0.65 -10.82
CA GLY A 9 6.79 -1.31 -9.71
C GLY A 9 6.40 -0.82 -8.32
N GLY A 10 5.20 -0.23 -8.16
CA GLY A 10 4.60 0.08 -6.86
C GLY A 10 4.01 -1.14 -6.19
N ILE A 11 3.40 -0.96 -5.00
CA ILE A 11 2.83 -2.08 -4.22
C ILE A 11 1.79 -2.88 -5.01
N ALA A 12 0.96 -2.22 -5.82
CA ALA A 12 -0.05 -2.88 -6.65
C ALA A 12 0.59 -3.81 -7.69
N GLY A 13 1.57 -3.31 -8.46
CA GLY A 13 2.25 -4.11 -9.47
C GLY A 13 3.09 -5.23 -8.88
N LEU A 14 3.86 -4.94 -7.82
CA LEU A 14 4.69 -5.95 -7.15
C LEU A 14 3.85 -7.07 -6.54
N SER A 15 2.73 -6.73 -5.87
CA SER A 15 1.86 -7.74 -5.25
C SER A 15 1.19 -8.64 -6.29
N VAL A 16 0.69 -8.07 -7.38
CA VAL A 16 0.13 -8.83 -8.51
C VAL A 16 1.19 -9.70 -9.16
N ALA A 17 2.35 -9.14 -9.51
CA ALA A 17 3.44 -9.89 -10.14
C ALA A 17 3.95 -11.02 -9.25
N GLY A 18 4.14 -10.76 -7.94
CA GLY A 18 4.55 -11.78 -6.97
C GLY A 18 3.56 -12.94 -6.85
N ARG A 19 2.26 -12.64 -6.89
CA ARG A 19 1.23 -13.69 -6.84
C ARG A 19 1.15 -14.48 -8.13
N LEU A 20 1.13 -13.82 -9.28
CA LEU A 20 1.02 -14.45 -10.59
C LEU A 20 2.27 -15.24 -10.98
N SER A 21 3.46 -14.83 -10.53
CA SER A 21 4.71 -15.53 -10.82
C SER A 21 4.74 -16.99 -10.34
N LYS A 22 3.84 -17.38 -9.42
CA LYS A 22 3.71 -18.76 -8.95
C LYS A 22 3.12 -19.71 -10.00
N SER A 23 2.43 -19.18 -11.00
CA SER A 23 1.71 -19.99 -12.01
C SER A 23 1.91 -19.54 -13.44
N ALA A 24 2.60 -18.42 -13.68
CA ALA A 24 2.83 -17.86 -15.00
C ALA A 24 4.21 -17.19 -15.07
N LYS A 25 4.76 -17.03 -16.28
CA LYS A 25 5.97 -16.26 -16.49
C LYS A 25 5.63 -14.78 -16.57
N VAL A 26 6.04 -14.03 -15.53
CA VAL A 26 5.73 -12.61 -15.39
C VAL A 26 6.95 -11.75 -15.72
N THR A 27 6.73 -10.64 -16.41
CA THR A 27 7.69 -9.54 -16.51
C THR A 27 7.07 -8.29 -15.93
N LEU A 28 7.76 -7.64 -14.98
CA LEU A 28 7.36 -6.36 -14.42
C LEU A 28 8.26 -5.26 -14.99
N LEU A 29 7.66 -4.16 -15.45
CA LEU A 29 8.33 -2.95 -15.93
C LEU A 29 8.07 -1.80 -14.97
N GLU A 30 9.13 -1.10 -14.56
CA GLU A 30 9.09 0.13 -13.77
C GLU A 30 9.83 1.23 -14.52
N ALA A 31 9.24 2.41 -14.56
CA ALA A 31 9.82 3.56 -15.24
C ALA A 31 11.03 4.15 -14.52
N GLU A 32 11.01 4.12 -13.19
CA GLU A 32 12.06 4.66 -12.33
C GLU A 32 13.20 3.65 -12.11
N GLU A 33 14.33 4.14 -11.63
CA GLU A 33 15.48 3.31 -11.24
C GLU A 33 15.15 2.36 -10.07
N ASN A 34 14.26 2.81 -9.15
CA ASN A 34 13.94 2.10 -7.93
C ASN A 34 12.46 1.71 -7.87
N LEU A 35 12.19 0.50 -7.40
CA LEU A 35 10.83 0.04 -7.12
C LEU A 35 10.17 0.85 -6.00
N GLY A 36 8.87 1.07 -6.11
CA GLY A 36 8.09 1.80 -5.11
C GLY A 36 8.41 3.28 -4.99
N TYR A 37 9.14 3.86 -5.92
CA TYR A 37 9.71 5.23 -5.85
C TYR A 37 8.68 6.33 -5.53
N HIS A 38 7.47 6.19 -6.01
CA HIS A 38 6.39 7.17 -5.80
C HIS A 38 5.58 6.88 -4.51
N SER A 39 4.26 6.76 -4.61
CA SER A 39 3.34 6.69 -3.47
C SER A 39 3.64 5.56 -2.48
N SER A 40 4.14 4.40 -2.95
CA SER A 40 4.35 3.22 -2.12
C SER A 40 5.42 3.42 -1.04
N SER A 41 6.49 4.19 -1.32
CA SER A 41 7.54 4.49 -0.34
C SER A 41 7.38 5.86 0.35
N ARG A 42 6.32 6.60 0.02
CA ARG A 42 6.07 7.96 0.56
C ARG A 42 4.78 8.01 1.37
N SER A 43 4.27 6.86 1.78
CA SER A 43 3.06 6.74 2.58
C SER A 43 3.36 6.92 4.07
N ALA A 44 2.37 7.41 4.84
CA ALA A 44 2.37 7.32 6.29
C ALA A 44 2.27 5.87 6.79
N ALA A 45 1.96 4.96 5.87
CA ALA A 45 2.00 3.51 6.00
C ALA A 45 1.26 2.97 7.23
N ALA A 46 0.15 3.60 7.61
CA ALA A 46 -0.70 3.11 8.69
C ALA A 46 -1.68 2.05 8.18
N PHE A 47 -1.72 0.90 8.84
CA PHE A 47 -2.77 -0.08 8.67
C PHE A 47 -3.89 0.20 9.66
N ILE A 48 -5.06 0.57 9.13
CA ILE A 48 -6.28 0.88 9.89
C ILE A 48 -7.40 0.02 9.30
N GLU A 49 -7.77 -1.04 10.00
CA GLU A 49 -8.74 -2.03 9.50
C GLU A 49 -10.09 -1.40 9.16
N ASP A 50 -10.55 -0.46 10.00
CA ASP A 50 -11.84 0.23 9.84
C ASP A 50 -11.79 1.45 8.89
N TYR A 51 -10.69 1.67 8.18
CA TYR A 51 -10.57 2.80 7.27
C TYR A 51 -11.34 2.57 5.97
N GLY A 52 -12.04 3.62 5.53
CA GLY A 52 -12.71 3.64 4.23
C GLY A 52 -14.17 3.17 4.28
N ASN A 53 -14.76 2.95 3.10
CA ASN A 53 -16.08 2.37 2.94
C ASN A 53 -16.08 0.85 3.21
N ASP A 54 -17.24 0.23 3.21
CA ASP A 54 -17.41 -1.17 3.56
C ASP A 54 -16.52 -2.11 2.71
N ILE A 55 -16.42 -1.85 1.40
CA ILE A 55 -15.57 -2.65 0.49
C ILE A 55 -14.09 -2.55 0.88
N ILE A 56 -13.62 -1.35 1.19
CA ILE A 56 -12.21 -1.14 1.60
C ILE A 56 -11.96 -1.81 2.95
N ARG A 57 -12.91 -1.76 3.90
CA ARG A 57 -12.80 -2.45 5.19
C ARG A 57 -12.73 -3.96 5.03
N GLU A 58 -13.51 -4.55 4.12
CA GLU A 58 -13.42 -5.97 3.79
C GLU A 58 -12.03 -6.34 3.24
N PHE A 59 -11.46 -5.54 2.33
CA PHE A 59 -10.11 -5.76 1.83
C PHE A 59 -9.05 -5.59 2.93
N ASN A 60 -9.19 -4.60 3.82
CA ASN A 60 -8.29 -4.42 4.95
C ASN A 60 -8.31 -5.64 5.86
N SER A 61 -9.51 -6.09 6.24
CA SER A 61 -9.69 -7.26 7.11
C SER A 61 -9.12 -8.53 6.46
N ALA A 62 -9.41 -8.77 5.17
CA ALA A 62 -8.85 -9.89 4.42
C ALA A 62 -7.32 -9.85 4.31
N SER A 63 -6.72 -8.66 4.30
CA SER A 63 -5.27 -8.48 4.19
C SER A 63 -4.53 -8.63 5.52
N LYS A 64 -5.18 -8.46 6.66
CA LYS A 64 -4.58 -8.41 8.00
C LYS A 64 -3.75 -9.65 8.32
N SER A 65 -4.32 -10.83 8.08
CA SER A 65 -3.62 -12.10 8.33
C SER A 65 -2.33 -12.22 7.50
N PHE A 66 -2.39 -11.83 6.23
CA PHE A 66 -1.21 -11.86 5.35
C PHE A 66 -0.12 -10.88 5.81
N LEU A 67 -0.49 -9.69 6.28
CA LEU A 67 0.45 -8.65 6.71
C LEU A 67 1.02 -8.88 8.12
N SER A 68 0.31 -9.65 8.95
CA SER A 68 0.67 -9.91 10.34
C SER A 68 1.82 -10.91 10.49
N LYS A 69 2.18 -11.23 11.75
CA LYS A 69 3.27 -12.12 12.14
C LYS A 69 3.15 -13.53 11.55
N ASP A 70 1.93 -14.00 11.36
CA ASP A 70 1.66 -15.32 10.75
C ASP A 70 1.81 -15.33 9.22
N GLY A 71 1.97 -14.17 8.61
CA GLY A 71 2.18 -13.97 7.18
C GLY A 71 3.55 -13.38 6.86
N VAL A 72 3.58 -12.14 6.35
CA VAL A 72 4.82 -11.45 5.95
C VAL A 72 5.51 -10.75 7.12
N ASP A 73 4.81 -10.57 8.24
CA ASP A 73 5.32 -9.93 9.46
C ASP A 73 5.82 -8.49 9.20
N VAL A 74 4.95 -7.67 8.64
CA VAL A 74 5.25 -6.26 8.32
C VAL A 74 4.49 -5.26 9.19
N LEU A 75 3.64 -5.74 10.12
CA LEU A 75 2.88 -4.89 11.02
C LEU A 75 3.58 -4.73 12.37
N SER A 76 3.71 -3.49 12.82
CA SER A 76 4.15 -3.18 14.18
C SER A 76 3.12 -2.29 14.90
N PRO A 77 2.88 -2.50 16.22
CA PRO A 77 1.94 -1.69 16.97
C PRO A 77 2.29 -0.20 16.93
N ARG A 78 1.29 0.63 16.66
CA ARG A 78 1.43 2.08 16.60
C ARG A 78 0.44 2.78 17.52
N GLY A 79 -0.83 2.42 17.45
CA GLY A 79 -1.94 3.16 18.03
C GLY A 79 -2.24 4.47 17.30
N SER A 80 -3.32 5.13 17.68
CA SER A 80 -3.69 6.45 17.15
C SER A 80 -4.41 7.28 18.21
N LEU A 81 -4.07 8.57 18.28
CA LEU A 81 -4.70 9.56 19.12
C LEU A 81 -5.41 10.60 18.26
N ILE A 82 -6.68 10.87 18.58
CA ILE A 82 -7.44 12.02 18.08
C ILE A 82 -7.54 13.02 19.22
N LEU A 83 -7.19 14.28 18.96
CA LEU A 83 -7.21 15.34 19.95
C LEU A 83 -8.15 16.47 19.48
N GLY A 84 -8.95 17.01 20.40
CA GLY A 84 -9.84 18.12 20.10
C GLY A 84 -9.71 19.26 21.11
N LYS A 85 -9.87 20.50 20.62
CA LYS A 85 -10.00 21.70 21.46
C LYS A 85 -11.43 21.86 21.94
N LYS A 86 -11.67 22.88 22.81
CA LYS A 86 -12.99 23.12 23.44
C LYS A 86 -14.11 23.35 22.43
N ASP A 87 -13.82 24.06 21.35
CA ASP A 87 -14.73 24.42 20.27
C ASP A 87 -14.87 23.34 19.19
N GLU A 88 -14.06 22.30 19.23
CA GLU A 88 -14.02 21.21 18.24
C GLU A 88 -14.79 19.94 18.67
N LYS A 89 -15.66 20.03 19.69
CA LYS A 89 -16.33 18.86 20.27
C LYS A 89 -17.10 18.02 19.25
N TYR A 90 -17.79 18.65 18.31
CA TYR A 90 -18.56 17.94 17.30
C TYR A 90 -17.65 17.19 16.32
N ALA A 91 -16.66 17.88 15.73
CA ALA A 91 -15.70 17.29 14.83
C ALA A 91 -14.89 16.16 15.49
N PHE A 92 -14.51 16.35 16.77
CA PHE A 92 -13.85 15.31 17.55
C PHE A 92 -14.70 14.04 17.66
N LYS A 93 -15.99 14.18 18.04
CA LYS A 93 -16.88 13.02 18.17
C LYS A 93 -17.13 12.32 16.83
N GLU A 94 -17.28 13.06 15.76
CA GLU A 94 -17.45 12.54 14.41
C GLU A 94 -16.21 11.72 13.99
N GLN A 95 -15.01 12.26 14.22
CA GLN A 95 -13.76 11.53 13.92
C GLN A 95 -13.60 10.29 14.79
N CYS A 96 -13.85 10.37 16.10
CA CYS A 96 -13.79 9.21 16.98
C CYS A 96 -14.74 8.10 16.53
N SER A 97 -15.99 8.47 16.20
CA SER A 97 -16.97 7.51 15.68
C SER A 97 -16.56 6.93 14.33
N GLY A 98 -16.06 7.76 13.41
CA GLY A 98 -15.67 7.34 12.05
C GLY A 98 -14.49 6.35 12.03
N PHE A 99 -13.59 6.44 13.00
CA PHE A 99 -12.42 5.58 13.12
C PHE A 99 -12.43 4.64 14.32
N ALA A 100 -13.60 4.50 14.98
CA ALA A 100 -13.80 3.63 16.15
C ALA A 100 -12.78 3.87 17.29
N HIS A 101 -12.46 5.15 17.58
CA HIS A 101 -11.63 5.52 18.72
C HIS A 101 -12.47 5.58 20.00
N ASN A 102 -11.94 5.06 21.10
CA ASN A 102 -12.52 5.20 22.42
C ASN A 102 -12.15 6.55 23.02
N GLU A 103 -13.13 7.29 23.56
CA GLU A 103 -12.84 8.51 24.30
C GLU A 103 -12.04 8.17 25.57
N ILE A 104 -10.94 8.88 25.79
CA ILE A 104 -10.08 8.77 26.98
C ILE A 104 -9.90 10.12 27.66
N SER A 105 -9.39 10.14 28.87
CA SER A 105 -9.06 11.41 29.54
C SER A 105 -7.85 12.07 28.87
N VAL A 106 -7.77 13.41 28.94
CA VAL A 106 -6.56 14.15 28.48
C VAL A 106 -5.34 13.78 29.31
N SER A 107 -5.54 13.36 30.58
CA SER A 107 -4.46 12.82 31.42
C SER A 107 -3.89 11.53 30.86
N ASP A 108 -4.76 10.58 30.46
CA ASP A 108 -4.33 9.32 29.87
C ASP A 108 -3.63 9.54 28.52
N ALA A 109 -4.16 10.45 27.70
CA ALA A 109 -3.51 10.84 26.45
C ALA A 109 -2.09 11.42 26.69
N ARG A 110 -1.89 12.19 27.76
CA ARG A 110 -0.58 12.70 28.14
C ARG A 110 0.35 11.62 28.67
N SER A 111 -0.17 10.57 29.28
CA SER A 111 0.65 9.42 29.67
C SER A 111 1.20 8.66 28.45
N LEU A 112 0.50 8.71 27.32
CA LEU A 112 0.97 8.18 26.04
C LEU A 112 1.95 9.14 25.34
N ILE A 113 1.64 10.44 25.35
CA ILE A 113 2.42 11.48 24.67
C ILE A 113 2.53 12.73 25.58
N GLU A 114 3.64 12.89 26.30
CA GLU A 114 3.83 13.94 27.32
C GLU A 114 3.73 15.37 26.79
N ILE A 115 4.06 15.60 25.51
CA ILE A 115 4.06 16.93 24.88
C ILE A 115 2.63 17.52 24.71
N ILE A 116 1.57 16.72 24.91
CA ILE A 116 0.19 17.19 24.76
C ILE A 116 -0.10 18.32 25.77
N ASN A 117 -0.49 19.47 25.23
CA ASN A 117 -0.81 20.65 26.03
C ASN A 117 -2.24 20.58 26.59
N ASN A 118 -2.39 20.28 27.88
CA ASN A 118 -3.69 20.17 28.57
C ASN A 118 -4.46 21.49 28.72
N LYS A 119 -3.84 22.64 28.45
CA LYS A 119 -4.55 23.93 28.43
C LYS A 119 -5.39 24.09 27.17
N SER A 120 -4.90 23.62 26.03
CA SER A 120 -5.56 23.71 24.73
C SER A 120 -6.38 22.47 24.39
N VAL A 121 -5.88 21.26 24.65
CA VAL A 121 -6.61 20.00 24.40
C VAL A 121 -7.67 19.77 25.46
N LYS A 122 -8.90 19.46 25.04
CA LYS A 122 -10.05 19.21 25.92
C LYS A 122 -10.71 17.85 25.70
N TYR A 123 -10.46 17.25 24.56
CA TYR A 123 -10.97 15.93 24.19
C TYR A 123 -9.83 15.07 23.68
N ALA A 124 -9.84 13.80 24.02
CA ALA A 124 -8.88 12.82 23.53
C ALA A 124 -9.58 11.49 23.24
N GLY A 125 -9.25 10.86 22.13
CA GLY A 125 -9.70 9.53 21.75
C GLY A 125 -8.52 8.67 21.36
N TYR A 126 -8.51 7.40 21.74
CA TYR A 126 -7.43 6.47 21.47
C TYR A 126 -7.95 5.18 20.85
N LYS A 127 -7.20 4.66 19.90
CA LYS A 127 -7.38 3.33 19.35
C LYS A 127 -6.03 2.61 19.32
N GLU A 128 -5.98 1.44 19.93
CA GLU A 128 -4.76 0.63 20.03
C GLU A 128 -4.50 -0.17 18.75
N ASP A 129 -5.56 -0.70 18.12
CA ASP A 129 -5.49 -1.61 16.96
C ASP A 129 -5.17 -0.89 15.64
N ILE A 130 -4.13 -0.07 15.65
CA ILE A 130 -3.56 0.59 14.48
C ILE A 130 -2.08 0.26 14.42
N TYR A 131 -1.59 -0.07 13.23
CA TYR A 131 -0.24 -0.58 13.02
C TYR A 131 0.50 0.27 12.00
N ASP A 132 1.82 0.33 12.14
CA ASP A 132 2.70 0.73 11.04
C ASP A 132 2.92 -0.45 10.11
N ILE A 133 3.00 -0.18 8.81
CA ILE A 133 3.41 -1.14 7.79
C ILE A 133 4.87 -0.88 7.44
N ASP A 134 5.74 -1.87 7.59
CA ASP A 134 7.07 -1.85 6.98
C ASP A 134 6.93 -2.02 5.46
N THR A 135 6.80 -0.89 4.77
CA THR A 135 6.57 -0.84 3.32
C THR A 135 7.76 -1.40 2.55
N ASP A 136 8.99 -1.17 3.00
CA ASP A 136 10.18 -1.69 2.34
C ASP A 136 10.23 -3.22 2.42
N LYS A 137 10.03 -3.77 3.62
CA LYS A 137 9.96 -5.23 3.83
C LYS A 137 8.85 -5.87 2.98
N LEU A 138 7.70 -5.21 2.84
CA LEU A 138 6.58 -5.69 2.03
C LEU A 138 6.92 -5.69 0.52
N LEU A 139 7.52 -4.63 0.00
CA LEU A 139 7.95 -4.55 -1.39
C LEU A 139 9.05 -5.60 -1.68
N GLN A 140 10.00 -5.77 -0.75
CA GLN A 140 11.05 -6.78 -0.86
C GLN A 140 10.50 -8.22 -0.85
N HIS A 141 9.45 -8.49 -0.07
CA HIS A 141 8.79 -9.79 -0.05
C HIS A 141 8.30 -10.17 -1.45
N PHE A 142 7.52 -9.32 -2.11
CA PHE A 142 7.02 -9.58 -3.45
C PHE A 142 8.14 -9.62 -4.50
N THR A 143 9.14 -8.75 -4.36
CA THR A 143 10.33 -8.77 -5.24
C THR A 143 11.07 -10.10 -5.17
N LYS A 144 11.23 -10.67 -3.98
CA LYS A 144 11.83 -12.00 -3.77
C LYS A 144 10.98 -13.09 -4.41
N ASP A 145 9.65 -13.06 -4.22
CA ASP A 145 8.75 -14.04 -4.82
C ASP A 145 8.86 -14.04 -6.37
N ILE A 146 8.83 -12.85 -6.99
CA ILE A 146 8.97 -12.70 -8.44
C ILE A 146 10.26 -13.37 -8.93
N LYS A 147 11.38 -13.04 -8.31
CA LYS A 147 12.70 -13.56 -8.69
C LYS A 147 12.84 -15.07 -8.42
N ALA A 148 12.36 -15.54 -7.27
CA ALA A 148 12.41 -16.96 -6.89
C ALA A 148 11.62 -17.86 -7.85
N ASN A 149 10.55 -17.33 -8.45
CA ASN A 149 9.73 -18.03 -9.44
C ASN A 149 10.24 -17.86 -10.89
N GLY A 150 11.45 -17.32 -11.10
CA GLY A 150 12.06 -17.18 -12.42
C GLY A 150 11.43 -16.10 -13.31
N SER A 151 10.65 -15.19 -12.72
CA SER A 151 10.10 -14.01 -13.37
C SER A 151 11.06 -12.82 -13.30
N GLU A 152 10.87 -11.82 -14.16
CA GLU A 152 11.84 -10.76 -14.38
C GLU A 152 11.27 -9.38 -13.97
N ILE A 153 12.14 -8.52 -13.47
CA ILE A 153 11.85 -7.12 -13.14
C ILE A 153 12.84 -6.25 -13.90
N TYR A 154 12.33 -5.27 -14.62
CA TYR A 154 13.11 -4.26 -15.33
C TYR A 154 12.75 -2.89 -14.76
N THR A 155 13.70 -2.22 -14.15
CA THR A 155 13.67 -0.79 -13.80
C THR A 155 14.22 0.05 -14.95
N ASP A 156 14.12 1.38 -14.87
CA ASP A 156 14.47 2.28 -15.98
C ASP A 156 13.85 1.84 -17.31
N SER A 157 12.61 1.43 -17.30
CA SER A 157 11.94 0.82 -18.46
C SER A 157 10.54 1.41 -18.65
N LYS A 158 10.51 2.71 -18.93
CA LYS A 158 9.26 3.45 -19.17
C LYS A 158 8.53 2.85 -20.38
N VAL A 159 7.27 2.47 -20.19
CA VAL A 159 6.39 2.06 -21.28
C VAL A 159 6.02 3.31 -22.08
N ILE A 160 6.19 3.24 -23.41
CA ILE A 160 5.92 4.34 -24.35
C ILE A 160 4.66 4.05 -25.16
N ALA A 161 4.44 2.77 -25.50
CA ALA A 161 3.28 2.35 -26.28
C ALA A 161 2.89 0.91 -25.95
N ALA A 162 1.60 0.61 -26.06
CA ALA A 162 1.03 -0.72 -25.95
C ALA A 162 0.04 -0.94 -27.10
N GLU A 163 0.30 -1.94 -27.93
CA GLU A 163 -0.54 -2.28 -29.11
C GLU A 163 -0.97 -3.74 -29.03
N PHE A 164 -2.26 -4.00 -29.25
CA PHE A 164 -2.76 -5.36 -29.40
C PHE A 164 -2.81 -5.72 -30.88
N LYS A 165 -1.99 -6.67 -31.31
CA LYS A 165 -1.94 -7.15 -32.69
C LYS A 165 -1.61 -8.63 -32.75
N GLU A 166 -2.19 -9.35 -33.73
CA GLU A 166 -1.99 -10.77 -33.94
C GLU A 166 -2.26 -11.63 -32.69
N GLY A 167 -3.24 -11.20 -31.86
CA GLY A 167 -3.63 -11.91 -30.64
C GLY A 167 -2.67 -11.72 -29.45
N LYS A 168 -1.72 -10.80 -29.51
CA LYS A 168 -0.74 -10.50 -28.46
C LYS A 168 -0.63 -9.00 -28.19
N TRP A 169 -0.20 -8.67 -26.98
CA TRP A 169 0.22 -7.33 -26.63
C TRP A 169 1.69 -7.10 -27.00
N HIS A 170 1.97 -6.03 -27.72
CA HIS A 170 3.30 -5.52 -28.02
C HIS A 170 3.54 -4.25 -27.20
N ILE A 171 4.45 -4.35 -26.23
CA ILE A 171 4.74 -3.28 -25.27
C ILE A 171 6.11 -2.71 -25.59
N THR A 172 6.16 -1.45 -26.01
CA THR A 172 7.38 -0.75 -26.35
C THR A 172 7.86 0.10 -25.17
N THR A 173 9.11 -0.06 -24.80
CA THR A 173 9.81 0.82 -23.86
C THR A 173 10.85 1.65 -24.61
N ASP A 174 11.52 2.56 -23.93
CA ASP A 174 12.67 3.30 -24.44
C ASP A 174 13.87 2.40 -24.80
N LYS A 175 13.90 1.14 -24.30
CA LYS A 175 15.02 0.21 -24.47
C LYS A 175 14.71 -0.94 -25.41
N LYS A 176 13.53 -1.52 -25.34
CA LYS A 176 13.15 -2.71 -26.12
C LYS A 176 11.64 -2.93 -26.18
N THR A 177 11.22 -3.86 -27.02
CA THR A 177 9.82 -4.28 -27.10
C THR A 177 9.64 -5.66 -26.44
N PHE A 178 8.55 -5.83 -25.73
CA PHE A 178 8.10 -7.10 -25.14
C PHE A 178 6.82 -7.57 -25.82
N VAL A 179 6.62 -8.89 -25.87
CA VAL A 179 5.37 -9.49 -26.36
C VAL A 179 4.81 -10.41 -25.28
N CYS A 180 3.53 -10.22 -24.95
CA CYS A 180 2.85 -10.99 -23.90
C CYS A 180 1.40 -11.29 -24.27
N ASP A 181 0.80 -12.23 -23.55
CA ASP A 181 -0.61 -12.58 -23.70
C ASP A 181 -1.52 -11.60 -22.94
N VAL A 182 -1.10 -11.19 -21.76
CA VAL A 182 -1.87 -10.33 -20.84
C VAL A 182 -1.02 -9.17 -20.38
N ILE A 183 -1.61 -7.97 -20.37
CA ILE A 183 -1.03 -6.78 -19.73
C ILE A 183 -1.83 -6.44 -18.47
N VAL A 184 -1.13 -6.12 -17.39
CA VAL A 184 -1.70 -5.56 -16.15
C VAL A 184 -1.19 -4.15 -15.99
N ASN A 185 -2.07 -3.16 -16.09
CA ASN A 185 -1.73 -1.78 -15.83
C ASN A 185 -1.84 -1.49 -14.32
N ALA A 186 -0.69 -1.29 -13.67
CA ALA A 186 -0.54 -0.91 -12.26
C ALA A 186 0.30 0.38 -12.11
N ALA A 187 0.23 1.27 -13.11
CA ALA A 187 1.04 2.48 -13.22
C ALA A 187 0.63 3.61 -12.25
N GLY A 188 -0.26 3.35 -11.29
CA GLY A 188 -0.66 4.30 -10.26
C GLY A 188 -1.30 5.57 -10.84
N ALA A 189 -0.70 6.73 -10.58
CA ALA A 189 -1.22 8.02 -11.07
C ALA A 189 -1.04 8.23 -12.58
N TRP A 190 -0.33 7.33 -13.26
CA TRP A 190 -0.07 7.37 -14.72
C TRP A 190 -0.84 6.29 -15.49
N VAL A 191 -1.89 5.73 -14.91
CA VAL A 191 -2.66 4.60 -15.48
C VAL A 191 -3.36 4.95 -16.79
N ASP A 192 -3.59 6.22 -17.07
CA ASP A 192 -4.30 6.77 -18.23
C ASP A 192 -3.37 7.48 -19.26
N GLU A 193 -2.05 7.37 -19.05
CA GLU A 193 -1.04 7.88 -20.01
C GLU A 193 -0.57 6.78 -21.03
#